data_dde4a524bd22a6d3e013c1054fdee28f
#
_entry.id   dde4a524bd22a6d3e013c1054fdee28f
#
_cell.length_a   1.000
_cell.length_b   1.000
_cell.length_c   1.000
_cell.angle_alpha   90.00
_cell.angle_beta   90.00
_cell.angle_gamma   90.00
#
_symmetry.space_group_name_H-M   'P 1'
#
loop_
_entity.id
_entity.type
_entity.pdbx_description
1 polymer ?
#
loop_
_entity_poly.entity_id
_entity_poly.type
_entity_poly.pdbx_seq_one_letter_code
_entity_poly.pdbx_strand_id
1 'polypeptide(L)'
;MAQLYFKYGAMGSSKTATALITKYNYEERGMRVWLMKPAADRRDGEFTLRSRIGLTAQCEAIGPDCDLRRRYAEHDKVDVIIVDECQFLTGEQIDQLRELVDRENLPVLCFG
;
A
#
# COMPACT_ATOMS: atom_id res chain seq x y z
N MET A 1 -1.72 13.03 14.40
CA MET A 1 -1.01 11.74 14.58
C MET A 1 -1.42 10.77 13.50
N ALA A 2 -0.44 10.17 12.82
CA ALA A 2 -0.71 9.18 11.79
C ALA A 2 -1.23 7.89 12.39
N GLN A 3 -1.97 7.13 11.60
CA GLN A 3 -2.55 5.87 12.04
C GLN A 3 -2.44 4.82 10.93
N LEU A 4 -2.51 3.57 11.35
CA LEU A 4 -2.60 2.43 10.46
C LEU A 4 -4.06 2.04 10.36
N TYR A 5 -4.61 2.11 9.16
CA TYR A 5 -6.02 1.81 8.91
C TYR A 5 -6.15 0.52 8.13
N PHE A 6 -7.10 -0.31 8.52
CA PHE A 6 -7.43 -1.53 7.78
C PHE A 6 -8.87 -1.43 7.29
N LYS A 7 -9.07 -1.67 6.00
CA LYS A 7 -10.40 -1.70 5.40
C LYS A 7 -10.62 -3.05 4.75
N TYR A 8 -11.55 -3.80 5.31
CA TYR A 8 -11.92 -5.11 4.80
C TYR A 8 -13.35 -5.05 4.28
N GLY A 9 -13.60 -5.69 3.16
CA GLY A 9 -14.92 -5.77 2.58
C GLY A 9 -15.22 -7.18 2.14
N ALA A 10 -16.51 -7.44 1.87
CA ALA A 10 -16.97 -8.74 1.45
C ALA A 10 -16.54 -9.08 0.03
N MET A 11 -16.39 -8.08 -0.82
CA MET A 11 -16.14 -8.29 -2.25
C MET A 11 -14.79 -7.66 -2.64
N GLY A 12 -13.88 -8.51 -3.10
CA GLY A 12 -12.53 -8.08 -3.40
C GLY A 12 -12.40 -6.99 -4.44
N SER A 13 -13.24 -7.03 -5.48
CA SER A 13 -13.09 -6.10 -6.60
C SER A 13 -13.34 -4.65 -6.23
N SER A 14 -14.24 -4.38 -5.31
CA SER A 14 -14.54 -3.00 -4.91
C SER A 14 -13.44 -2.40 -4.06
N LYS A 15 -12.64 -3.23 -3.40
CA LYS A 15 -11.55 -2.75 -2.57
C LYS A 15 -10.42 -2.18 -3.41
N THR A 16 -10.07 -2.81 -4.51
CA THR A 16 -9.06 -2.28 -5.41
C THR A 16 -9.50 -0.94 -6.00
N ALA A 17 -10.76 -0.84 -6.42
CA ALA A 17 -11.27 0.44 -6.91
C ALA A 17 -11.18 1.52 -5.84
N THR A 18 -11.57 1.20 -4.60
CA THR A 18 -11.51 2.14 -3.50
C THR A 18 -10.07 2.57 -3.22
N ALA A 19 -9.13 1.64 -3.25
CA ALA A 19 -7.71 1.96 -3.04
C ALA A 19 -7.22 2.93 -4.11
N LEU A 20 -7.57 2.71 -5.37
CA LEU A 20 -7.14 3.57 -6.46
C LEU A 20 -7.79 4.96 -6.39
N ILE A 21 -9.06 5.02 -6.06
CA ILE A 21 -9.75 6.30 -5.88
C ILE A 21 -9.10 7.09 -4.73
N THR A 22 -8.81 6.41 -3.64
CA THR A 22 -8.14 7.04 -2.50
C THR A 22 -6.78 7.59 -2.90
N LYS A 23 -6.01 6.83 -3.68
CA LYS A 23 -4.73 7.29 -4.20
C LYS A 23 -4.88 8.58 -5.00
N TYR A 24 -5.81 8.60 -5.93
CA TYR A 24 -6.02 9.79 -6.76
C TYR A 24 -6.46 11.00 -5.93
N ASN A 25 -7.28 10.77 -4.90
CA ASN A 25 -7.71 11.87 -4.03
C ASN A 25 -6.55 12.49 -3.27
N TYR A 26 -5.62 11.67 -2.78
CA TYR A 26 -4.43 12.19 -2.11
C TYR A 26 -3.54 12.95 -3.08
N GLU A 27 -3.37 12.42 -4.29
CA GLU A 27 -2.53 13.06 -5.29
C GLU A 27 -3.09 14.40 -5.74
N GLU A 28 -4.41 14.53 -5.79
CA GLU A 28 -5.04 15.81 -6.12
C GLU A 28 -4.74 16.88 -5.07
N ARG A 29 -4.44 16.47 -3.85
CA ARG A 29 -4.05 17.38 -2.77
C ARG A 29 -2.54 17.66 -2.77
N GLY A 30 -1.82 17.17 -3.77
CA GLY A 30 -0.38 17.34 -3.84
C GLY A 30 0.42 16.39 -2.97
N MET A 31 -0.21 15.34 -2.46
CA MET A 31 0.46 14.36 -1.62
C MET A 31 1.04 13.22 -2.45
N ARG A 32 2.18 12.72 -2.01
CA ARG A 32 2.85 11.60 -2.69
C ARG A 32 2.37 10.29 -2.08
N VAL A 33 1.92 9.38 -2.92
CA VAL A 33 1.37 8.09 -2.50
C VAL A 33 2.31 6.97 -2.91
N TRP A 34 2.61 6.09 -1.96
CA TRP A 34 3.32 4.86 -2.24
C TRP A 34 2.29 3.72 -2.25
N LEU A 35 1.93 3.30 -3.45
CA LEU A 35 0.97 2.22 -3.64
C LEU A 35 1.72 0.91 -3.77
N MET A 36 1.34 -0.09 -2.97
CA MET A 36 1.99 -1.38 -3.00
C MET A 36 0.97 -2.51 -2.92
N LYS A 37 1.42 -3.69 -3.33
CA LYS A 37 0.61 -4.91 -3.29
C LYS A 37 1.55 -6.10 -3.03
N PRO A 38 1.20 -7.02 -2.14
CA PRO A 38 2.00 -8.22 -1.93
C PRO A 38 2.07 -9.06 -3.20
N ALA A 39 3.25 -9.58 -3.49
CA ALA A 39 3.48 -10.49 -4.61
C ALA A 39 3.48 -11.92 -4.10
N ALA A 40 2.85 -12.81 -4.85
CA ALA A 40 2.78 -14.23 -4.47
C ALA A 40 4.15 -14.91 -4.59
N ASP A 41 4.94 -14.51 -5.57
CA ASP A 41 6.32 -14.98 -5.70
C ASP A 41 7.23 -14.00 -4.96
N ARG A 42 8.50 -14.32 -4.88
CA ARG A 42 9.46 -13.53 -4.10
C ARG A 42 10.04 -12.34 -4.86
N ARG A 43 9.45 -12.00 -5.98
CA ARG A 43 9.96 -10.89 -6.78
C ARG A 43 9.34 -9.59 -6.35
N ASP A 44 10.18 -8.60 -6.14
CA ASP A 44 9.77 -7.23 -5.95
C ASP A 44 9.85 -6.50 -7.29
N GLY A 45 9.06 -5.48 -7.45
CA GLY A 45 9.12 -4.67 -8.67
C GLY A 45 7.85 -3.89 -8.88
N GLU A 46 7.77 -3.28 -10.04
CA GLU A 46 6.59 -2.49 -10.41
C GLU A 46 5.64 -3.34 -11.23
N PHE A 47 4.35 -3.17 -10.98
CA PHE A 47 3.33 -3.74 -11.85
C PHE A 47 2.09 -2.86 -11.82
N THR A 48 1.16 -3.13 -12.72
CA THR A 48 -0.05 -2.34 -12.84
C THR A 48 -1.16 -2.95 -12.01
N LEU A 49 -1.76 -2.13 -11.13
CA LEU A 49 -2.93 -2.50 -10.39
C LEU A 49 -4.16 -2.06 -11.19
N ARG A 50 -5.11 -2.96 -11.37
CA ARG A 50 -6.31 -2.69 -12.16
C ARG A 50 -7.57 -3.08 -11.40
N SER A 51 -8.54 -2.18 -11.38
CA SER A 51 -9.86 -2.46 -10.81
C SER A 51 -10.80 -2.97 -11.90
N ARG A 52 -11.94 -3.53 -11.49
CA ARG A 52 -12.96 -4.01 -12.44
C ARG A 52 -13.61 -2.88 -13.24
N ILE A 53 -13.60 -1.67 -12.68
CA ILE A 53 -14.20 -0.53 -13.38
C ILE A 53 -13.22 0.18 -14.29
N GLY A 54 -12.04 -0.41 -14.50
CA GLY A 54 -11.07 0.09 -15.46
C GLY A 54 -10.06 1.08 -14.92
N LEU A 55 -10.09 1.40 -13.63
CA LEU A 55 -9.06 2.25 -13.03
C LEU A 55 -7.75 1.47 -12.98
N THR A 56 -6.66 2.13 -13.33
CA THR A 56 -5.33 1.53 -13.28
C THR A 56 -4.34 2.47 -12.63
N ALA A 57 -3.30 1.91 -12.02
CA ALA A 57 -2.18 2.68 -11.49
C ALA A 57 -0.98 1.76 -11.38
N GLN A 58 0.21 2.32 -11.48
CA GLN A 58 1.42 1.55 -11.20
C GLN A 58 1.55 1.39 -9.71
N CYS A 59 1.96 0.21 -9.27
CA CYS A 59 2.21 -0.05 -7.87
C CYS A 59 3.48 -0.89 -7.72
N GLU A 60 3.99 -0.95 -6.49
CA GLU A 60 5.17 -1.73 -6.21
C GLU A 60 4.74 -3.10 -5.70
N ALA A 61 5.31 -4.15 -6.28
CA ALA A 61 5.08 -5.51 -5.83
C ALA A 61 6.01 -5.82 -4.66
N ILE A 62 5.46 -6.30 -3.57
CA ILE A 62 6.20 -6.55 -2.34
C ILE A 62 6.25 -8.06 -2.12
N GLY A 63 7.44 -8.65 -2.22
CA GLY A 63 7.60 -10.06 -1.93
C GLY A 63 7.54 -10.33 -0.43
N PRO A 64 7.30 -11.60 -0.04
CA PRO A 64 7.13 -11.94 1.38
C PRO A 64 8.38 -11.74 2.22
N ASP A 65 9.55 -11.68 1.61
CA ASP A 65 10.82 -11.46 2.30
C ASP A 65 11.24 -9.99 2.34
N CYS A 66 10.45 -9.09 1.76
CA CYS A 66 10.79 -7.68 1.70
C CYS A 66 10.65 -7.02 3.07
N ASP A 67 11.68 -6.29 3.49
CA ASP A 67 11.62 -5.47 4.69
C ASP A 67 11.11 -4.09 4.30
N LEU A 68 9.89 -3.76 4.71
CA LEU A 68 9.25 -2.52 4.32
C LEU A 68 9.93 -1.28 4.93
N ARG A 69 10.56 -1.44 6.10
CA ARG A 69 11.31 -0.33 6.70
C ARG A 69 12.53 0.02 5.85
N ARG A 70 13.24 -1.01 5.38
CA ARG A 70 14.39 -0.83 4.51
C ARG A 70 13.97 -0.24 3.16
N ARG A 71 12.88 -0.76 2.59
CA ARG A 71 12.38 -0.28 1.32
C ARG A 71 11.96 1.18 1.42
N TYR A 72 11.33 1.56 2.53
CA TYR A 72 10.95 2.96 2.77
C TYR A 72 12.18 3.86 2.83
N ALA A 73 13.24 3.40 3.50
CA ALA A 73 14.48 4.19 3.63
C ALA A 73 15.14 4.44 2.26
N GLU A 74 14.94 3.53 1.33
CA GLU A 74 15.50 3.64 -0.03
C GLU A 74 14.54 4.32 -1.01
N HIS A 75 13.31 4.53 -0.60
CA HIS A 75 12.26 5.10 -1.44
C HIS A 75 12.30 6.62 -1.38
N ASP A 76 11.82 7.28 -2.44
CA ASP A 76 11.60 8.72 -2.39
C ASP A 76 10.57 9.03 -1.31
N LYS A 77 10.65 10.25 -0.78
CA LYS A 77 9.75 10.66 0.29
C LYS A 77 8.30 10.55 -0.16
N VAL A 78 7.45 9.98 0.71
CA VAL A 78 6.02 9.86 0.46
C VAL A 78 5.24 10.42 1.65
N ASP A 79 3.97 10.74 1.40
CA ASP A 79 3.08 11.31 2.42
C ASP A 79 2.08 10.28 2.94
N VAL A 80 1.86 9.20 2.20
CA VAL A 80 0.91 8.16 2.58
C VAL A 80 1.29 6.86 1.87
N ILE A 81 1.06 5.74 2.56
CA ILE A 81 1.22 4.40 1.98
C ILE A 81 -0.17 3.79 1.82
N ILE A 82 -0.44 3.24 0.64
CA ILE A 82 -1.67 2.48 0.38
C ILE A 82 -1.27 1.07 -0.02
N VAL A 83 -1.83 0.08 0.66
CA VAL A 83 -1.56 -1.34 0.39
C VAL A 83 -2.85 -2.00 -0.05
N ASP A 84 -2.85 -2.58 -1.25
CA ASP A 84 -3.96 -3.41 -1.71
C ASP A 84 -3.64 -4.87 -1.38
N GLU A 85 -4.67 -5.68 -1.21
CA GLU A 85 -4.53 -7.11 -0.87
C GLU A 85 -3.69 -7.32 0.40
N CYS A 86 -3.89 -6.48 1.40
CA CYS A 86 -3.05 -6.48 2.60
C CYS A 86 -3.16 -7.78 3.42
N GLN A 87 -4.19 -8.59 3.19
CA GLN A 87 -4.33 -9.88 3.87
C GLN A 87 -3.19 -10.84 3.53
N PHE A 88 -2.47 -10.57 2.44
CA PHE A 88 -1.34 -11.40 2.03
C PHE A 88 0.01 -10.91 2.57
N LEU A 89 0.03 -9.81 3.30
CA LEU A 89 1.24 -9.38 3.98
C LEU A 89 1.56 -10.34 5.13
N THR A 90 2.85 -10.50 5.42
CA THR A 90 3.25 -11.29 6.59
C THR A 90 3.02 -10.48 7.87
N GLY A 91 2.96 -11.17 9.01
CA GLY A 91 2.87 -10.49 10.29
C GLY A 91 4.03 -9.54 10.52
N GLU A 92 5.23 -9.94 10.09
CA GLU A 92 6.41 -9.09 10.17
C GLU A 92 6.23 -7.81 9.37
N GLN A 93 5.67 -7.91 8.17
CA GLN A 93 5.45 -6.75 7.33
C GLN A 93 4.40 -5.80 7.93
N ILE A 94 3.38 -6.35 8.56
CA ILE A 94 2.40 -5.52 9.27
C ILE A 94 3.09 -4.76 10.41
N ASP A 95 3.97 -5.41 11.16
CA ASP A 95 4.70 -4.75 12.23
C ASP A 95 5.64 -3.66 11.68
N GLN A 96 6.24 -3.90 10.53
CA GLN A 96 7.08 -2.90 9.87
C GLN A 96 6.27 -1.68 9.47
N LEU A 97 5.07 -1.87 8.94
CA LEU A 97 4.17 -0.75 8.62
C LEU A 97 3.80 0.03 9.87
N ARG A 98 3.53 -0.67 10.96
CA ARG A 98 3.21 -0.03 12.23
C ARG A 98 4.36 0.84 12.73
N GLU A 99 5.59 0.35 12.58
CA GLU A 99 6.77 1.14 12.92
C GLU A 99 6.89 2.40 12.08
N LEU A 100 6.58 2.31 10.79
CA LEU A 100 6.62 3.48 9.92
C LEU A 100 5.58 4.51 10.34
N VAL A 101 4.39 4.06 10.72
CA VAL A 101 3.37 4.98 11.25
C VAL A 101 3.89 5.71 12.48
N ASP A 102 4.49 4.98 13.41
CA ASP A 102 4.93 5.55 14.68
C ASP A 102 6.16 6.45 14.54
N ARG A 103 7.14 6.01 13.75
CA ARG A 103 8.42 6.72 13.65
C ARG A 103 8.39 7.86 12.65
N GLU A 104 7.72 7.65 11.53
CA GLU A 104 7.73 8.62 10.42
C GLU A 104 6.47 9.47 10.37
N ASN A 105 5.54 9.22 11.29
CA ASN A 105 4.23 9.88 11.31
C ASN A 105 3.55 9.77 9.95
N LEU A 106 3.56 8.58 9.39
CA LEU A 106 3.14 8.28 8.03
C LEU A 106 1.83 7.49 8.07
N PRO A 107 0.73 8.02 7.53
CA PRO A 107 -0.51 7.25 7.48
C PRO A 107 -0.39 6.09 6.51
N VAL A 108 -0.91 4.94 6.91
CA VAL A 108 -0.90 3.73 6.11
C VAL A 108 -2.34 3.20 6.02
N LEU A 109 -2.82 3.02 4.80
CA LEU A 109 -4.16 2.51 4.54
C LEU A 109 -4.04 1.14 3.87
N CYS A 110 -4.57 0.13 4.54
CA CYS A 110 -4.51 -1.25 4.07
C CYS A 110 -5.90 -1.70 3.65
N PHE A 111 -6.00 -2.20 2.44
CA PHE A 111 -7.24 -2.73 1.87
C PHE A 111 -7.11 -4.23 1.69
N GLY A 112 -8.04 -4.98 2.23
CA GLY A 112 -7.97 -6.43 2.14
C GLY A 112 -9.29 -7.14 2.09
#